data_dc7a04a65cbb8527cd259b1445aab192
#
_entry.id   dc7a04a65cbb8527cd259b1445aab192
#
_cell.length_a   1.000
_cell.length_b   1.000
_cell.length_c   1.000
_cell.angle_alpha   90.00
_cell.angle_beta   90.00
_cell.angle_gamma   90.00
#
_symmetry.space_group_name_H-M   'P 1'
#
loop_
_entity.id
_entity.type
_entity.pdbx_description
1 polymer ?
#
loop_
_entity_poly.entity_id
_entity_poly.type
_entity_poly.pdbx_seq_one_letter_code
_entity_poly.pdbx_strand_id
1 'polypeptide(L)'
;MNIICEIQQKYNNFSDKEKAIADYILNQPDMIKNINITELAKIIGTSGATITRFSKKIGCDSFVEMKMQINLSTNDSESIDSDDIFSSVYSHYNEVIERTNSIIDKSAIFNIVEEIKKANKIYLYGVGSSGLTATEMMQRLIRMGFNIHCISDSHMMIINSSIASSKDLVIGLSISGETKEVVNALKVSKRNGAKTACITSFDESSITVYSDIILKVYNTRFIGRHKFINSQFSTMYLLDLISTVLLEDKNLEEKMQITIDAIINS
;
A
#
# COMPACT_ATOMS: atom_id res chain seq x y z
N MET A 1 4.40 5.10 16.13
CA MET A 1 3.97 5.11 14.72
C MET A 1 4.69 6.26 14.03
N ASN A 2 5.22 6.05 12.80
CA ASN A 2 5.97 7.09 12.10
C ASN A 2 5.02 8.18 11.58
N ILE A 3 5.24 9.46 11.92
CA ILE A 3 4.37 10.59 11.59
C ILE A 3 4.19 10.77 10.07
N ILE A 4 5.21 10.45 9.29
CA ILE A 4 5.15 10.51 7.81
C ILE A 4 4.15 9.48 7.27
N CYS A 5 4.15 8.27 7.83
CA CYS A 5 3.17 7.23 7.45
C CYS A 5 1.75 7.66 7.84
N GLU A 6 1.55 8.26 9.03
CA GLU A 6 0.26 8.77 9.48
C GLU A 6 -0.29 9.85 8.53
N ILE A 7 0.55 10.80 8.12
CA ILE A 7 0.18 11.84 7.14
C ILE A 7 -0.25 11.19 5.83
N GLN A 8 0.48 10.18 5.34
CA GLN A 8 0.14 9.51 4.08
C GLN A 8 -1.17 8.74 4.16
N GLN A 9 -1.38 7.97 5.23
CA GLN A 9 -2.60 7.17 5.40
C GLN A 9 -3.86 8.02 5.44
N LYS A 10 -3.78 9.20 6.08
CA LYS A 10 -4.89 10.14 6.21
C LYS A 10 -5.01 11.15 5.04
N TYR A 11 -4.13 11.09 4.06
CA TYR A 11 -4.01 12.11 3.03
C TYR A 11 -5.31 12.40 2.27
N ASN A 12 -6.08 11.36 1.95
CA ASN A 12 -7.36 11.51 1.24
C ASN A 12 -8.42 12.26 2.06
N ASN A 13 -8.31 12.25 3.40
CA ASN A 13 -9.24 12.91 4.33
C ASN A 13 -8.87 14.36 4.61
N PHE A 14 -7.81 14.86 4.01
CA PHE A 14 -7.38 16.24 4.18
C PHE A 14 -8.12 17.17 3.22
N SER A 15 -8.52 18.33 3.73
CA SER A 15 -8.95 19.44 2.90
C SER A 15 -7.79 19.96 2.03
N ASP A 16 -8.08 20.77 1.01
CA ASP A 16 -7.04 21.29 0.08
C ASP A 16 -5.92 22.03 0.82
N LYS A 17 -6.25 22.80 1.88
CA LYS A 17 -5.25 23.47 2.72
C LYS A 17 -4.42 22.50 3.56
N GLU A 18 -5.05 21.46 4.08
CA GLU A 18 -4.35 20.40 4.83
C GLU A 18 -3.49 19.54 3.90
N LYS A 19 -3.93 19.28 2.67
CA LYS A 19 -3.12 18.63 1.64
C LYS A 19 -1.89 19.43 1.29
N ALA A 20 -2.02 20.75 1.17
CA ALA A 20 -0.88 21.62 0.93
C ALA A 20 0.15 21.58 2.08
N ILE A 21 -0.31 21.48 3.34
CA ILE A 21 0.57 21.27 4.50
C ILE A 21 1.24 19.90 4.41
N ALA A 22 0.47 18.85 4.17
CA ALA A 22 0.97 17.48 4.02
C ALA A 22 2.00 17.37 2.90
N ASP A 23 1.71 17.92 1.72
CA ASP A 23 2.62 17.96 0.57
C ASP A 23 3.94 18.66 0.90
N TYR A 24 3.89 19.79 1.60
CA TYR A 24 5.11 20.48 2.01
C TYR A 24 5.96 19.63 2.95
N ILE A 25 5.35 19.02 3.97
CA ILE A 25 6.04 18.14 4.93
C ILE A 25 6.64 16.92 4.24
N LEU A 26 5.85 16.25 3.38
CA LEU A 26 6.27 15.01 2.71
C LEU A 26 7.38 15.23 1.67
N ASN A 27 7.40 16.42 1.02
CA ASN A 27 8.40 16.70 -0.01
C ASN A 27 9.67 17.39 0.55
N GLN A 28 9.59 18.05 1.70
CA GLN A 28 10.67 18.82 2.29
C GLN A 28 10.72 18.65 3.82
N PRO A 29 10.83 17.42 4.33
CA PRO A 29 10.78 17.16 5.76
C PRO A 29 11.91 17.86 6.53
N ASP A 30 13.09 18.03 5.91
CA ASP A 30 14.23 18.71 6.53
C ASP A 30 14.00 20.23 6.73
N MET A 31 13.24 20.84 5.85
CA MET A 31 12.90 22.27 5.98
C MET A 31 11.97 22.54 7.17
N ILE A 32 11.18 21.54 7.58
CA ILE A 32 10.30 21.66 8.76
C ILE A 32 11.10 21.79 10.06
N LYS A 33 12.29 21.23 10.14
CA LYS A 33 13.13 21.19 11.36
C LYS A 33 13.33 22.59 11.97
N ASN A 34 13.59 23.58 11.13
CA ASN A 34 13.99 24.92 11.56
C ASN A 34 12.93 26.00 11.33
N ILE A 35 11.81 25.69 10.68
CA ILE A 35 10.78 26.67 10.35
C ILE A 35 9.86 26.96 11.55
N ASN A 36 9.42 28.20 11.72
CA ASN A 36 8.36 28.53 12.66
C ASN A 36 6.97 28.49 12.00
N ILE A 37 5.93 28.42 12.83
CA ILE A 37 4.54 28.25 12.35
C ILE A 37 4.07 29.40 11.44
N THR A 38 4.52 30.61 11.72
CA THR A 38 4.13 31.81 10.96
C THR A 38 4.78 31.80 9.57
N GLU A 39 6.02 31.40 9.48
CA GLU A 39 6.76 31.25 8.24
C GLU A 39 6.20 30.12 7.39
N LEU A 40 5.93 28.96 7.98
CA LEU A 40 5.28 27.83 7.30
C LEU A 40 3.91 28.25 6.76
N ALA A 41 3.11 28.94 7.57
CA ALA A 41 1.80 29.44 7.15
C ALA A 41 1.90 30.37 5.93
N LYS A 42 2.90 31.24 5.89
CA LYS A 42 3.16 32.16 4.77
C LYS A 42 3.57 31.40 3.49
N ILE A 43 4.48 30.43 3.61
CA ILE A 43 4.94 29.63 2.46
C ILE A 43 3.78 28.85 1.83
N ILE A 44 2.93 28.23 2.65
CA ILE A 44 1.82 27.38 2.17
C ILE A 44 0.59 28.21 1.77
N GLY A 45 0.51 29.48 2.15
CA GLY A 45 -0.67 30.31 1.93
C GLY A 45 -1.86 29.95 2.83
N THR A 46 -1.57 29.62 4.12
CA THR A 46 -2.58 29.24 5.11
C THR A 46 -2.42 30.04 6.41
N SER A 47 -3.11 29.64 7.48
CA SER A 47 -2.99 30.27 8.80
C SER A 47 -2.30 29.33 9.81
N GLY A 48 -1.63 29.90 10.83
CA GLY A 48 -1.05 29.12 11.94
C GLY A 48 -2.11 28.26 12.65
N ALA A 49 -3.34 28.76 12.77
CA ALA A 49 -4.47 28.01 13.33
C ALA A 49 -4.80 26.77 12.48
N THR A 50 -4.71 26.84 11.17
CA THR A 50 -4.91 25.69 10.27
C THR A 50 -3.80 24.65 10.44
N ILE A 51 -2.54 25.09 10.57
CA ILE A 51 -1.39 24.20 10.83
C ILE A 51 -1.55 23.51 12.19
N THR A 52 -1.95 24.25 13.23
CA THR A 52 -2.20 23.64 14.56
C THR A 52 -3.33 22.61 14.52
N ARG A 53 -4.42 22.87 13.78
CA ARG A 53 -5.49 21.87 13.60
C ARG A 53 -5.02 20.66 12.83
N PHE A 54 -4.21 20.86 11.79
CA PHE A 54 -3.59 19.77 11.05
C PHE A 54 -2.70 18.89 11.95
N SER A 55 -1.84 19.52 12.79
CA SER A 55 -1.02 18.78 13.76
C SER A 55 -1.86 17.88 14.66
N LYS A 56 -2.98 18.38 15.20
CA LYS A 56 -3.91 17.59 16.00
C LYS A 56 -4.57 16.45 15.23
N LYS A 57 -4.93 16.69 13.99
CA LYS A 57 -5.57 15.70 13.11
C LYS A 57 -4.67 14.51 12.80
N ILE A 58 -3.34 14.73 12.77
CA ILE A 58 -2.33 13.68 12.58
C ILE A 58 -1.79 13.11 13.91
N GLY A 59 -2.44 13.42 15.03
CA GLY A 59 -2.14 12.83 16.34
C GLY A 59 -1.06 13.54 17.16
N CYS A 60 -0.72 14.80 16.83
CA CYS A 60 0.20 15.64 17.59
C CYS A 60 -0.57 16.71 18.36
N ASP A 61 -0.24 16.97 19.62
CA ASP A 61 -0.89 17.99 20.45
C ASP A 61 -0.56 19.42 19.97
N SER A 62 0.57 19.60 19.31
CA SER A 62 1.06 20.91 18.85
C SER A 62 1.90 20.83 17.57
N PHE A 63 2.12 22.00 16.95
CA PHE A 63 3.07 22.14 15.85
C PHE A 63 4.51 21.81 16.27
N VAL A 64 4.88 22.10 17.52
CA VAL A 64 6.20 21.81 18.06
C VAL A 64 6.40 20.29 18.15
N GLU A 65 5.44 19.59 18.68
CA GLU A 65 5.46 18.13 18.76
C GLU A 65 5.51 17.49 17.37
N MET A 66 4.68 17.98 16.45
CA MET A 66 4.72 17.53 15.05
C MET A 66 6.13 17.65 14.47
N LYS A 67 6.81 18.79 14.66
CA LYS A 67 8.20 19.00 14.24
C LYS A 67 9.16 18.00 14.87
N MET A 68 9.03 17.75 16.18
CA MET A 68 9.86 16.77 16.89
C MET A 68 9.67 15.36 16.30
N GLN A 69 8.45 14.94 16.04
CA GLN A 69 8.17 13.63 15.48
C GLN A 69 8.65 13.50 14.02
N ILE A 70 8.54 14.55 13.21
CA ILE A 70 9.12 14.58 11.86
C ILE A 70 10.66 14.44 11.94
N ASN A 71 11.30 15.16 12.86
CA ASN A 71 12.76 15.06 13.04
C ASN A 71 13.21 13.65 13.43
N LEU A 72 12.51 13.00 14.35
CA LEU A 72 12.79 11.61 14.73
C LEU A 72 12.63 10.66 13.54
N SER A 73 11.61 10.89 12.72
CA SER A 73 11.34 10.06 11.53
C SER A 73 12.33 10.26 10.38
N THR A 74 13.15 11.31 10.40
CA THR A 74 14.14 11.63 9.35
C THR A 74 15.58 11.40 9.79
N ASN A 75 15.86 11.31 11.10
CA ASN A 75 17.22 11.10 11.62
C ASN A 75 17.70 9.65 11.53
N ASP A 76 16.82 8.69 11.26
CA ASP A 76 17.19 7.27 11.05
C ASP A 76 17.80 7.03 9.65
N SER A 77 17.71 7.99 8.74
CA SER A 77 18.43 7.95 7.48
C SER A 77 19.80 8.62 7.67
N GLU A 78 20.85 7.85 7.90
CA GLU A 78 22.23 8.32 7.77
C GLU A 78 22.36 9.09 6.45
N SER A 79 23.03 10.25 6.50
CA SER A 79 23.34 11.08 5.34
C SER A 79 24.21 10.28 4.37
N ILE A 80 23.57 9.52 3.49
CA ILE A 80 24.25 8.90 2.37
C ILE A 80 24.55 10.03 1.41
N ASP A 81 25.83 10.11 1.04
CA ASP A 81 26.38 11.10 0.11
C ASP A 81 25.48 11.19 -1.13
N SER A 82 24.77 12.30 -1.29
CA SER A 82 23.67 12.46 -2.24
C SER A 82 24.09 12.49 -3.71
N ASP A 83 25.41 12.43 -3.98
CA ASP A 83 25.96 12.52 -5.33
C ASP A 83 26.06 11.16 -6.03
N ASP A 84 25.87 10.03 -5.32
CA ASP A 84 25.84 8.71 -5.95
C ASP A 84 24.40 8.23 -6.19
N ILE A 85 24.06 8.07 -7.48
CA ILE A 85 22.74 7.62 -7.91
C ILE A 85 22.41 6.19 -7.40
N PHE A 86 23.42 5.32 -7.25
CA PHE A 86 23.26 3.96 -6.75
C PHE A 86 22.86 3.96 -5.28
N SER A 87 23.58 4.71 -4.46
CA SER A 87 23.27 4.91 -3.03
C SER A 87 21.88 5.52 -2.85
N SER A 88 21.49 6.44 -3.72
CA SER A 88 20.18 7.08 -3.71
C SER A 88 19.04 6.09 -4.01
N VAL A 89 19.21 5.17 -4.97
CA VAL A 89 18.21 4.13 -5.27
C VAL A 89 18.13 3.12 -4.12
N TYR A 90 19.27 2.70 -3.59
CA TYR A 90 19.34 1.78 -2.45
C TYR A 90 18.62 2.34 -1.22
N SER A 91 18.92 3.58 -0.84
CA SER A 91 18.25 4.27 0.28
C SER A 91 16.74 4.34 0.09
N HIS A 92 16.29 4.62 -1.14
CA HIS A 92 14.87 4.66 -1.45
C HIS A 92 14.18 3.31 -1.18
N TYR A 93 14.78 2.20 -1.62
CA TYR A 93 14.19 0.87 -1.38
C TYR A 93 14.19 0.51 0.11
N ASN A 94 15.26 0.83 0.84
CA ASN A 94 15.31 0.62 2.29
C ASN A 94 14.19 1.41 3.00
N GLU A 95 14.02 2.68 2.66
CA GLU A 95 12.95 3.51 3.22
C GLU A 95 11.57 2.92 2.92
N VAL A 96 11.32 2.44 1.69
CA VAL A 96 10.04 1.83 1.33
C VAL A 96 9.77 0.56 2.14
N ILE A 97 10.78 -0.30 2.34
CA ILE A 97 10.65 -1.52 3.14
C ILE A 97 10.35 -1.18 4.60
N GLU A 98 11.17 -0.32 5.22
CA GLU A 98 11.03 0.05 6.63
C GLU A 98 9.66 0.69 6.91
N ARG A 99 9.24 1.64 6.07
CA ARG A 99 7.95 2.31 6.22
C ARG A 99 6.78 1.35 5.96
N THR A 100 6.88 0.47 4.97
CA THR A 100 5.85 -0.55 4.72
C THR A 100 5.75 -1.48 5.93
N ASN A 101 6.89 -1.98 6.44
CA ASN A 101 6.91 -2.86 7.61
C ASN A 101 6.32 -2.19 8.87
N SER A 102 6.48 -0.87 9.02
CA SER A 102 5.94 -0.12 10.17
C SER A 102 4.42 0.04 10.17
N ILE A 103 3.77 -0.09 9.00
CA ILE A 103 2.32 0.08 8.84
C ILE A 103 1.57 -1.23 8.56
N ILE A 104 2.28 -2.32 8.30
CA ILE A 104 1.66 -3.63 8.07
C ILE A 104 0.97 -4.10 9.34
N ASP A 105 -0.31 -4.46 9.19
CA ASP A 105 -1.06 -5.19 10.21
C ASP A 105 -0.81 -6.69 10.02
N LYS A 106 -0.07 -7.29 10.96
CA LYS A 106 0.22 -8.74 10.94
C LYS A 106 -1.07 -9.58 10.99
N SER A 107 -2.10 -9.12 11.70
CA SER A 107 -3.36 -9.83 11.78
C SER A 107 -4.07 -9.85 10.42
N ALA A 108 -4.00 -8.79 9.64
CA ALA A 108 -4.54 -8.73 8.28
C ALA A 108 -3.78 -9.69 7.33
N ILE A 109 -2.45 -9.86 7.51
CA ILE A 109 -1.66 -10.85 6.75
C ILE A 109 -2.15 -12.28 7.05
N PHE A 110 -2.28 -12.66 8.31
CA PHE A 110 -2.78 -13.98 8.65
C PHE A 110 -4.22 -14.20 8.19
N ASN A 111 -5.08 -13.17 8.31
CA ASN A 111 -6.45 -13.25 7.84
C ASN A 111 -6.55 -13.47 6.33
N ILE A 112 -5.77 -12.74 5.51
CA ILE A 112 -5.79 -12.95 4.06
C ILE A 112 -5.24 -14.32 3.66
N VAL A 113 -4.21 -14.82 4.34
CA VAL A 113 -3.66 -16.16 4.11
C VAL A 113 -4.73 -17.24 4.37
N GLU A 114 -5.48 -17.12 5.46
CA GLU A 114 -6.58 -18.04 5.76
C GLU A 114 -7.71 -17.98 4.71
N GLU A 115 -8.06 -16.79 4.24
CA GLU A 115 -9.09 -16.64 3.20
C GLU A 115 -8.59 -17.15 1.82
N ILE A 116 -7.31 -16.99 1.50
CA ILE A 116 -6.68 -17.61 0.31
C ILE A 116 -6.78 -19.15 0.38
N LYS A 117 -6.48 -19.75 1.54
CA LYS A 117 -6.55 -21.22 1.73
C LYS A 117 -7.97 -21.76 1.63
N LYS A 118 -8.98 -21.00 2.06
CA LYS A 118 -10.39 -21.42 2.07
C LYS A 118 -11.10 -21.21 0.73
N ALA A 119 -10.63 -20.26 -0.08
CA ALA A 119 -11.32 -19.85 -1.29
C ALA A 119 -11.38 -20.97 -2.34
N ASN A 120 -12.56 -21.17 -2.93
CA ASN A 120 -12.73 -22.06 -4.06
C ASN A 120 -12.12 -21.47 -5.34
N LYS A 121 -12.23 -20.14 -5.50
CA LYS A 121 -11.62 -19.37 -6.58
C LYS A 121 -11.16 -18.01 -6.05
N ILE A 122 -10.02 -17.56 -6.54
CA ILE A 122 -9.47 -16.26 -6.21
C ILE A 122 -9.43 -15.38 -7.45
N TYR A 123 -9.96 -14.18 -7.34
CA TYR A 123 -9.89 -13.16 -8.38
C TYR A 123 -8.98 -12.02 -7.92
N LEU A 124 -7.99 -11.67 -8.74
CA LEU A 124 -7.11 -10.52 -8.53
C LEU A 124 -7.45 -9.44 -9.54
N TYR A 125 -7.76 -8.24 -9.07
CA TYR A 125 -8.09 -7.10 -9.91
C TYR A 125 -7.06 -6.00 -9.75
N GLY A 126 -6.53 -5.51 -10.87
CA GLY A 126 -5.59 -4.39 -10.88
C GLY A 126 -5.41 -3.84 -12.29
N VAL A 127 -5.14 -2.54 -12.40
CA VAL A 127 -4.94 -1.85 -13.68
C VAL A 127 -3.52 -1.30 -13.75
N GLY A 128 -2.92 -1.27 -14.95
CA GLY A 128 -1.55 -0.77 -15.16
C GLY A 128 -0.52 -1.53 -14.32
N SER A 129 0.36 -0.83 -13.62
CA SER A 129 1.41 -1.44 -12.78
C SER A 129 0.85 -2.32 -11.67
N SER A 130 -0.31 -1.98 -11.09
CA SER A 130 -1.00 -2.83 -10.11
C SER A 130 -1.51 -4.13 -10.74
N GLY A 131 -1.91 -4.11 -12.03
CA GLY A 131 -2.27 -5.32 -12.77
C GLY A 131 -1.07 -6.24 -13.01
N LEU A 132 0.12 -5.68 -13.29
CA LEU A 132 1.36 -6.47 -13.41
C LEU A 132 1.72 -7.12 -12.06
N THR A 133 1.58 -6.39 -10.97
CA THR A 133 1.81 -6.93 -9.61
C THR A 133 0.79 -8.00 -9.24
N ALA A 134 -0.47 -7.83 -9.64
CA ALA A 134 -1.51 -8.86 -9.48
C ALA A 134 -1.18 -10.12 -10.30
N THR A 135 -0.61 -9.97 -11.49
CA THR A 135 -0.13 -11.09 -12.32
C THR A 135 1.01 -11.84 -11.62
N GLU A 136 1.96 -11.13 -11.03
CA GLU A 136 3.03 -11.74 -10.23
C GLU A 136 2.46 -12.55 -9.04
N MET A 137 1.50 -11.98 -8.31
CA MET A 137 0.82 -12.71 -7.23
C MET A 137 0.12 -13.97 -7.75
N MET A 138 -0.58 -13.88 -8.89
CA MET A 138 -1.23 -15.03 -9.52
C MET A 138 -0.22 -16.14 -9.83
N GLN A 139 0.91 -15.80 -10.45
CA GLN A 139 1.94 -16.78 -10.81
C GLN A 139 2.49 -17.52 -9.59
N ARG A 140 2.71 -16.83 -8.48
CA ARG A 140 3.14 -17.46 -7.21
C ARG A 140 2.09 -18.43 -6.66
N LEU A 141 0.84 -18.00 -6.60
CA LEU A 141 -0.23 -18.79 -6.01
C LEU A 141 -0.65 -19.98 -6.88
N ILE A 142 -0.58 -19.87 -8.21
CA ILE A 142 -0.76 -21.02 -9.12
C ILE A 142 0.25 -22.14 -8.81
N ARG A 143 1.50 -21.79 -8.54
CA ARG A 143 2.55 -22.78 -8.19
C ARG A 143 2.27 -23.49 -6.88
N MET A 144 1.51 -22.88 -5.98
CA MET A 144 1.04 -23.51 -4.74
C MET A 144 -0.28 -24.29 -4.93
N GLY A 145 -0.82 -24.31 -6.16
CA GLY A 145 -2.00 -25.09 -6.54
C GLY A 145 -3.33 -24.38 -6.32
N PHE A 146 -3.35 -23.05 -6.15
CA PHE A 146 -4.59 -22.28 -6.01
C PHE A 146 -5.28 -22.04 -7.35
N ASN A 147 -6.61 -22.04 -7.33
CA ASN A 147 -7.44 -21.68 -8.47
C ASN A 147 -7.61 -20.15 -8.51
N ILE A 148 -6.75 -19.47 -9.25
CA ILE A 148 -6.61 -18.01 -9.21
C ILE A 148 -6.59 -17.41 -10.61
N HIS A 149 -7.22 -16.25 -10.76
CA HIS A 149 -7.31 -15.50 -12.01
C HIS A 149 -6.96 -14.03 -11.78
N CYS A 150 -6.04 -13.51 -12.58
CA CYS A 150 -5.73 -12.07 -12.61
C CYS A 150 -6.47 -11.42 -13.79
N ILE A 151 -7.16 -10.31 -13.53
CA ILE A 151 -8.01 -9.62 -14.51
C ILE A 151 -7.69 -8.13 -14.45
N SER A 152 -7.24 -7.58 -15.59
CA SER A 152 -6.92 -6.15 -15.75
C SER A 152 -7.89 -5.40 -16.66
N ASP A 153 -8.72 -6.13 -17.40
CA ASP A 153 -9.78 -5.57 -18.24
C ASP A 153 -11.02 -5.22 -17.41
N SER A 154 -11.52 -4.00 -17.54
CA SER A 154 -12.62 -3.48 -16.72
C SER A 154 -13.95 -4.21 -16.94
N HIS A 155 -14.26 -4.62 -18.17
CA HIS A 155 -15.49 -5.38 -18.48
C HIS A 155 -15.39 -6.78 -17.89
N MET A 156 -14.25 -7.44 -18.05
CA MET A 156 -14.02 -8.77 -17.47
C MET A 156 -14.01 -8.75 -15.95
N MET A 157 -13.54 -7.67 -15.31
CA MET A 157 -13.67 -7.49 -13.84
C MET A 157 -15.16 -7.54 -13.44
N ILE A 158 -16.03 -6.78 -14.10
CA ILE A 158 -17.48 -6.75 -13.78
C ILE A 158 -18.14 -8.09 -14.07
N ILE A 159 -17.82 -8.73 -15.20
CA ILE A 159 -18.38 -10.06 -15.56
C ILE A 159 -18.03 -11.08 -14.47
N ASN A 160 -16.76 -11.18 -14.08
CA ASN A 160 -16.32 -12.13 -13.04
C ASN A 160 -16.87 -11.77 -11.66
N SER A 161 -16.94 -10.49 -11.32
CA SER A 161 -17.56 -10.03 -10.07
C SER A 161 -19.03 -10.38 -9.97
N SER A 162 -19.75 -10.38 -11.12
CA SER A 162 -21.18 -10.68 -11.17
C SER A 162 -21.51 -12.17 -10.92
N ILE A 163 -20.54 -13.05 -11.11
CA ILE A 163 -20.67 -14.50 -10.87
C ILE A 163 -19.93 -14.98 -9.61
N ALA A 164 -19.13 -14.10 -8.97
CA ALA A 164 -18.46 -14.41 -7.73
C ALA A 164 -19.48 -14.68 -6.61
N SER A 165 -19.16 -15.60 -5.73
CA SER A 165 -20.03 -16.11 -4.67
C SER A 165 -19.35 -16.08 -3.29
N SER A 166 -20.08 -16.48 -2.24
CA SER A 166 -19.57 -16.59 -0.87
C SER A 166 -18.44 -17.63 -0.68
N LYS A 167 -18.15 -18.43 -1.71
CA LYS A 167 -17.05 -19.38 -1.73
C LYS A 167 -15.77 -18.81 -2.34
N ASP A 168 -15.82 -17.59 -2.83
CA ASP A 168 -14.75 -16.97 -3.61
C ASP A 168 -14.12 -15.80 -2.85
N LEU A 169 -12.85 -15.54 -3.14
CA LEU A 169 -12.10 -14.40 -2.63
C LEU A 169 -11.79 -13.45 -3.79
N VAL A 170 -12.04 -12.17 -3.58
CA VAL A 170 -11.72 -11.12 -4.55
C VAL A 170 -10.76 -10.13 -3.92
N ILE A 171 -9.57 -9.96 -4.52
CA ILE A 171 -8.53 -9.04 -4.03
C ILE A 171 -8.33 -7.93 -5.07
N GLY A 172 -8.56 -6.69 -4.67
CA GLY A 172 -8.34 -5.51 -5.51
C GLY A 172 -7.02 -4.81 -5.16
N LEU A 173 -6.20 -4.56 -6.18
CA LEU A 173 -4.94 -3.82 -6.04
C LEU A 173 -5.13 -2.40 -6.57
N SER A 174 -5.15 -1.42 -5.68
CA SER A 174 -5.21 0.01 -6.02
C SER A 174 -4.45 0.82 -4.97
N ILE A 175 -3.25 1.27 -5.30
CA ILE A 175 -2.39 2.04 -4.37
C ILE A 175 -3.08 3.33 -3.93
N SER A 176 -3.78 4.02 -4.84
CA SER A 176 -4.57 5.21 -4.51
C SER A 176 -5.88 4.88 -3.76
N GLY A 177 -6.36 3.65 -3.87
CA GLY A 177 -7.69 3.25 -3.40
C GLY A 177 -8.86 3.82 -4.21
N GLU A 178 -8.59 4.54 -5.32
CA GLU A 178 -9.59 5.30 -6.09
C GLU A 178 -9.73 4.83 -7.54
N THR A 179 -9.11 3.70 -7.94
CA THR A 179 -9.24 3.13 -9.28
C THR A 179 -10.67 2.64 -9.50
N LYS A 180 -11.45 3.39 -10.24
CA LYS A 180 -12.91 3.20 -10.38
C LYS A 180 -13.30 1.79 -10.81
N GLU A 181 -12.56 1.21 -11.74
CA GLU A 181 -12.79 -0.13 -12.28
C GLU A 181 -12.67 -1.19 -11.19
N VAL A 182 -11.59 -1.11 -10.39
CA VAL A 182 -11.32 -2.03 -9.29
C VAL A 182 -12.33 -1.84 -8.16
N VAL A 183 -12.63 -0.58 -7.79
CA VAL A 183 -13.64 -0.24 -6.77
C VAL A 183 -15.00 -0.79 -7.13
N ASN A 184 -15.46 -0.58 -8.38
CA ASN A 184 -16.75 -1.08 -8.85
C ASN A 184 -16.80 -2.61 -8.85
N ALA A 185 -15.73 -3.27 -9.26
CA ALA A 185 -15.63 -4.72 -9.24
C ALA A 185 -15.74 -5.30 -7.82
N LEU A 186 -15.01 -4.72 -6.84
CA LEU A 186 -15.15 -5.12 -5.43
C LEU A 186 -16.55 -4.88 -4.89
N LYS A 187 -17.15 -3.73 -5.22
CA LYS A 187 -18.53 -3.42 -4.82
C LYS A 187 -19.52 -4.50 -5.31
N VAL A 188 -19.41 -4.92 -6.57
CA VAL A 188 -20.26 -5.98 -7.14
C VAL A 188 -19.99 -7.31 -6.45
N SER A 189 -18.73 -7.71 -6.30
CA SER A 189 -18.32 -8.95 -5.64
C SER A 189 -18.84 -9.04 -4.21
N LYS A 190 -18.68 -7.96 -3.42
CA LYS A 190 -19.17 -7.89 -2.04
C LYS A 190 -20.69 -8.03 -1.97
N ARG A 191 -21.43 -7.38 -2.89
CA ARG A 191 -22.89 -7.49 -2.96
C ARG A 191 -23.36 -8.91 -3.26
N ASN A 192 -22.57 -9.68 -4.02
CA ASN A 192 -22.84 -11.08 -4.32
C ASN A 192 -22.36 -12.06 -3.24
N GLY A 193 -21.86 -11.53 -2.12
CA GLY A 193 -21.47 -12.31 -0.96
C GLY A 193 -20.02 -12.83 -0.98
N ALA A 194 -19.22 -12.53 -2.01
CA ALA A 194 -17.83 -12.91 -2.06
C ALA A 194 -17.04 -12.23 -0.92
N LYS A 195 -16.04 -12.93 -0.38
CA LYS A 195 -15.06 -12.32 0.52
C LYS A 195 -14.21 -11.33 -0.25
N THR A 196 -14.01 -10.13 0.28
CA THR A 196 -13.29 -9.07 -0.42
C THR A 196 -12.09 -8.58 0.36
N ALA A 197 -11.00 -8.32 -0.35
CA ALA A 197 -9.80 -7.72 0.22
C ALA A 197 -9.25 -6.63 -0.71
N CYS A 198 -8.50 -5.70 -0.17
CA CYS A 198 -7.76 -4.73 -0.98
C CYS A 198 -6.32 -4.54 -0.51
N ILE A 199 -5.46 -4.16 -1.48
CA ILE A 199 -4.12 -3.64 -1.22
C ILE A 199 -4.12 -2.17 -1.60
N THR A 200 -3.88 -1.28 -0.62
CA THR A 200 -3.93 0.17 -0.80
C THR A 200 -2.97 0.89 0.16
N SER A 201 -2.70 2.17 -0.10
CA SER A 201 -1.87 2.99 0.78
C SER A 201 -2.66 3.89 1.73
N PHE A 202 -3.99 3.87 1.65
CA PHE A 202 -4.83 4.80 2.41
C PHE A 202 -5.80 4.06 3.32
N ASP A 203 -5.98 4.56 4.55
CA ASP A 203 -6.91 3.98 5.53
C ASP A 203 -8.36 4.16 5.08
N GLU A 204 -8.67 5.31 4.53
CA GLU A 204 -9.99 5.67 4.03
C GLU A 204 -9.90 6.04 2.56
N SER A 205 -10.48 5.20 1.72
CA SER A 205 -10.55 5.38 0.28
C SER A 205 -11.76 4.62 -0.27
N SER A 206 -12.11 4.86 -1.53
CA SER A 206 -13.27 4.22 -2.15
C SER A 206 -13.20 2.69 -2.11
N ILE A 207 -12.00 2.11 -2.23
CA ILE A 207 -11.84 0.65 -2.24
C ILE A 207 -12.01 0.02 -0.84
N THR A 208 -11.62 0.73 0.24
CA THR A 208 -11.71 0.20 1.60
C THR A 208 -13.14 0.00 2.07
N VAL A 209 -14.09 0.82 1.56
CA VAL A 209 -15.53 0.68 1.84
C VAL A 209 -16.08 -0.69 1.41
N TYR A 210 -15.51 -1.25 0.36
CA TYR A 210 -15.97 -2.53 -0.20
C TYR A 210 -15.05 -3.71 0.10
N SER A 211 -14.12 -3.55 1.05
CA SER A 211 -13.17 -4.57 1.45
C SER A 211 -13.44 -5.06 2.88
N ASP A 212 -13.39 -6.37 3.10
CA ASP A 212 -13.48 -7.01 4.41
C ASP A 212 -12.10 -7.10 5.07
N ILE A 213 -11.05 -7.15 4.25
CA ILE A 213 -9.65 -7.16 4.69
C ILE A 213 -8.92 -6.06 3.94
N ILE A 214 -8.23 -5.20 4.69
CA ILE A 214 -7.45 -4.09 4.14
C ILE A 214 -5.97 -4.36 4.41
N LEU A 215 -5.20 -4.51 3.34
CA LEU A 215 -3.76 -4.68 3.40
C LEU A 215 -3.09 -3.36 3.03
N LYS A 216 -2.37 -2.77 3.98
CA LYS A 216 -1.75 -1.46 3.80
C LYS A 216 -0.31 -1.56 3.34
N VAL A 217 0.06 -0.73 2.38
CA VAL A 217 1.42 -0.57 1.88
C VAL A 217 1.80 0.90 1.83
N TYR A 218 3.09 1.19 1.96
CA TYR A 218 3.59 2.55 1.87
C TYR A 218 3.51 3.08 0.44
N ASN A 219 3.07 4.34 0.28
CA ASN A 219 2.95 4.97 -1.03
C ASN A 219 4.26 5.66 -1.44
N THR A 220 4.96 5.09 -2.39
CA THR A 220 6.24 5.61 -2.90
C THR A 220 6.14 6.96 -3.61
N ARG A 221 4.92 7.42 -3.98
CA ARG A 221 4.69 8.74 -4.59
C ARG A 221 5.25 9.89 -3.75
N PHE A 222 5.35 9.70 -2.44
CA PHE A 222 5.79 10.73 -1.50
C PHE A 222 7.29 10.70 -1.22
N ILE A 223 8.05 9.80 -1.88
CA ILE A 223 9.50 9.74 -1.75
C ILE A 223 10.13 10.33 -3.03
N GLY A 224 10.70 11.53 -2.92
CA GLY A 224 11.53 12.16 -3.95
C GLY A 224 10.87 12.30 -5.32
N ARG A 225 10.34 13.46 -5.64
CA ARG A 225 9.59 13.78 -6.88
C ARG A 225 10.33 13.52 -8.21
N HIS A 226 11.64 13.25 -8.17
CA HIS A 226 12.48 13.20 -9.36
C HIS A 226 12.98 11.80 -9.72
N LYS A 227 12.51 10.75 -9.01
CA LYS A 227 13.00 9.40 -9.25
C LYS A 227 11.93 8.55 -9.91
N PHE A 228 12.22 8.04 -11.11
CA PHE A 228 11.40 7.05 -11.78
C PHE A 228 11.72 5.66 -11.21
N ILE A 229 11.25 5.40 -9.97
CA ILE A 229 11.44 4.14 -9.24
C ILE A 229 10.13 3.35 -9.22
N ASN A 230 10.21 2.04 -9.12
CA ASN A 230 9.06 1.14 -9.13
C ASN A 230 8.06 1.48 -8.02
N SER A 231 6.88 1.96 -8.40
CA SER A 231 5.80 2.33 -7.49
C SER A 231 5.13 1.14 -6.79
N GLN A 232 5.41 -0.09 -7.23
CA GLN A 232 4.82 -1.32 -6.70
C GLN A 232 5.73 -2.06 -5.72
N PHE A 233 6.91 -1.52 -5.40
CA PHE A 233 7.88 -2.22 -4.56
C PHE A 233 7.34 -2.52 -3.16
N SER A 234 6.60 -1.60 -2.55
CA SER A 234 5.92 -1.84 -1.27
C SER A 234 4.91 -2.99 -1.35
N THR A 235 4.19 -3.09 -2.48
CA THR A 235 3.26 -4.20 -2.73
C THR A 235 4.00 -5.51 -2.95
N MET A 236 5.12 -5.51 -3.68
CA MET A 236 5.94 -6.71 -3.86
C MET A 236 6.46 -7.25 -2.52
N TYR A 237 6.93 -6.37 -1.64
CA TYR A 237 7.32 -6.77 -0.28
C TYR A 237 6.16 -7.42 0.50
N LEU A 238 4.95 -6.86 0.40
CA LEU A 238 3.74 -7.46 0.98
C LEU A 238 3.46 -8.85 0.39
N LEU A 239 3.59 -9.03 -0.93
CA LEU A 239 3.40 -10.33 -1.59
C LEU A 239 4.43 -11.35 -1.12
N ASP A 240 5.69 -10.94 -0.89
CA ASP A 240 6.71 -11.82 -0.32
C ASP A 240 6.31 -12.30 1.07
N LEU A 241 5.80 -11.41 1.93
CA LEU A 241 5.29 -11.79 3.26
C LEU A 241 4.14 -12.79 3.17
N ILE A 242 3.13 -12.54 2.34
CA ILE A 242 1.98 -13.43 2.16
C ILE A 242 2.44 -14.80 1.64
N SER A 243 3.30 -14.82 0.62
CA SER A 243 3.82 -16.04 0.03
C SER A 243 4.65 -16.86 1.02
N THR A 244 5.48 -16.18 1.82
CA THR A 244 6.29 -16.84 2.86
C THR A 244 5.41 -17.48 3.94
N VAL A 245 4.38 -16.78 4.41
CA VAL A 245 3.44 -17.36 5.40
C VAL A 245 2.63 -18.51 4.81
N LEU A 246 2.24 -18.46 3.53
CA LEU A 246 1.58 -19.59 2.86
C LEU A 246 2.48 -20.84 2.80
N LEU A 247 3.78 -20.64 2.55
CA LEU A 247 4.76 -21.74 2.43
C LEU A 247 5.18 -22.34 3.77
N GLU A 248 4.73 -21.84 4.92
CA GLU A 248 4.81 -22.57 6.19
C GLU A 248 3.94 -23.84 6.19
N ASP A 249 2.96 -23.91 5.27
CA ASP A 249 2.17 -25.11 5.01
C ASP A 249 2.91 -26.04 4.07
N LYS A 250 3.37 -27.18 4.59
CA LYS A 250 4.17 -28.19 3.86
C LYS A 250 3.51 -28.68 2.57
N ASN A 251 2.17 -28.81 2.54
CA ASN A 251 1.48 -29.25 1.34
C ASN A 251 1.56 -28.19 0.22
N LEU A 252 1.54 -26.89 0.57
CA LEU A 252 1.72 -25.80 -0.40
C LEU A 252 3.17 -25.72 -0.87
N GLU A 253 4.13 -25.93 0.04
CA GLU A 253 5.55 -25.99 -0.27
C GLU A 253 5.86 -27.17 -1.23
N GLU A 254 5.34 -28.37 -0.98
CA GLU A 254 5.48 -29.53 -1.85
C GLU A 254 4.92 -29.27 -3.26
N LYS A 255 3.73 -28.69 -3.37
CA LYS A 255 3.14 -28.32 -4.67
C LYS A 255 4.01 -27.32 -5.42
N MET A 256 4.53 -26.30 -4.74
CA MET A 256 5.46 -25.34 -5.33
C MET A 256 6.71 -26.05 -5.85
N GLN A 257 7.30 -26.98 -5.06
CA GLN A 257 8.49 -27.74 -5.46
C GLN A 257 8.23 -28.58 -6.71
N ILE A 258 7.10 -29.28 -6.80
CA ILE A 258 6.69 -30.04 -8.01
C ILE A 258 6.72 -29.14 -9.25
N THR A 259 6.23 -27.89 -9.14
CA THR A 259 6.22 -26.97 -10.30
C THR A 259 7.63 -26.45 -10.66
N ILE A 260 8.53 -26.33 -9.67
CA ILE A 260 9.94 -26.01 -9.91
C ILE A 260 10.60 -27.14 -10.69
N ASP A 261 10.45 -28.36 -10.19
CA ASP A 261 11.05 -29.56 -10.79
C ASP A 261 10.55 -29.80 -12.22
N ALA A 262 9.26 -29.55 -12.48
CA ALA A 262 8.68 -29.65 -13.81
C ALA A 262 9.31 -28.65 -14.82
N ILE A 263 9.66 -27.41 -14.38
CA ILE A 263 10.33 -26.42 -15.24
C ILE A 263 11.80 -26.79 -15.45
N ILE A 264 12.50 -27.25 -14.40
CA ILE A 264 13.93 -27.58 -14.49
C ILE A 264 14.16 -28.81 -15.38
N ASN A 265 13.22 -29.76 -15.39
CA ASN A 265 13.33 -31.03 -16.11
C ASN A 265 12.66 -31.00 -17.50
N SER A 266 12.09 -29.86 -17.93
CA SER A 266 11.51 -29.65 -19.25
C SER A 266 12.55 -29.12 -20.26
#